data_b2afae950c8130956c3e2e993138e6fe
#
_entry.id   b2afae950c8130956c3e2e993138e6fe
#
_cell.length_a   1.000
_cell.length_b   1.000
_cell.length_c   1.000
_cell.angle_alpha   90.00
_cell.angle_beta   90.00
_cell.angle_gamma   90.00
#
_symmetry.space_group_name_H-M   'P 1'
#
loop_
_entity.id
_entity.type
_entity.pdbx_description
1 polymer ?
#
loop_
_entity_poly.entity_id
_entity_poly.type
_entity_poly.pdbx_seq_one_letter_code
_entity_poly.pdbx_strand_id
1 'polypeptide(L)'
;MPENIDDKSQHCIPFLLERLRIHTDRHRGNTPPFFIGLNGVQGAGKTVLVSALNDTLRSEPYSLSVVTLSLDDIYLTHADQVALAQAHPTNPLLQHRGQPSTHDLVLGEEVFTSLAAERPTAIPQYDKSAFAGQGDRVPTANWKIVNEDEPKVKVVIFEGWCVGFRAWDDNTLRAKWEAAVKQKESGDYNGRLGHVQFEDVKAVNDALRQYDVLTNDAENPRFVYEWRQEQERTLRAAKGAGMTEEQVNHFVDGCMYSREVCQAVLTSTDYPSYELFTETLREGAFKPSSPSSDWQDRQLRLVVDRNRRVQEVIKI
;
A
#
# COMPACT_ATOMS: atom_id res chain seq x y z
N MET A 1 12.56 21.00 19.49
CA MET A 1 11.55 20.15 18.81
C MET A 1 11.06 19.17 19.86
N PRO A 2 9.76 18.85 19.99
CA PRO A 2 9.36 17.84 20.93
C PRO A 2 10.04 16.52 20.54
N GLU A 3 10.63 15.82 21.52
CA GLU A 3 11.22 14.50 21.33
C GLU A 3 10.19 13.60 20.66
N ASN A 4 10.59 12.96 19.59
CA ASN A 4 9.74 12.03 18.83
C ASN A 4 9.67 10.71 19.65
N ILE A 5 8.87 10.72 20.72
CA ILE A 5 8.74 9.56 21.61
C ILE A 5 7.93 8.52 20.87
N ASP A 6 8.55 7.37 20.63
CA ASP A 6 7.89 6.20 20.07
C ASP A 6 6.99 5.54 21.12
N ASP A 7 5.70 5.87 21.09
CA ASP A 7 4.67 5.23 21.88
C ASP A 7 3.85 4.20 21.09
N LYS A 8 4.19 3.98 19.81
CA LYS A 8 3.47 3.07 18.89
C LYS A 8 4.03 1.66 18.93
N SER A 9 5.35 1.54 18.99
CA SER A 9 6.04 0.25 18.96
C SER A 9 5.59 -0.70 20.06
N GLN A 10 5.31 -0.18 21.26
CA GLN A 10 4.80 -0.98 22.38
C GLN A 10 3.46 -1.67 22.09
N HIS A 11 2.66 -1.17 21.15
CA HIS A 11 1.38 -1.75 20.74
C HIS A 11 1.54 -2.59 19.46
N CYS A 12 2.29 -2.08 18.47
CA CYS A 12 2.45 -2.73 17.18
C CYS A 12 3.33 -3.97 17.25
N ILE A 13 4.46 -3.90 17.95
CA ILE A 13 5.43 -5.02 17.98
C ILE A 13 4.82 -6.28 18.57
N PRO A 14 4.19 -6.28 19.76
CA PRO A 14 3.57 -7.49 20.31
C PRO A 14 2.49 -8.08 19.41
N PHE A 15 1.66 -7.22 18.80
CA PHE A 15 0.64 -7.64 17.85
C PHE A 15 1.25 -8.36 16.64
N LEU A 16 2.26 -7.75 16.01
CA LEU A 16 2.94 -8.31 14.84
C LEU A 16 3.66 -9.62 15.15
N LEU A 17 4.30 -9.72 16.31
CA LEU A 17 4.99 -10.95 16.74
C LEU A 17 4.01 -12.09 16.98
N GLU A 18 2.82 -11.80 17.54
CA GLU A 18 1.75 -12.78 17.66
C GLU A 18 1.27 -13.27 16.29
N ARG A 19 1.04 -12.34 15.35
CA ARG A 19 0.63 -12.69 13.98
C ARG A 19 1.69 -13.47 13.23
N LEU A 20 2.95 -13.09 13.34
CA LEU A 20 4.08 -13.80 12.76
C LEU A 20 4.19 -15.23 13.31
N ARG A 21 3.98 -15.42 14.62
CA ARG A 21 3.96 -16.76 15.23
C ARG A 21 2.84 -17.61 14.64
N ILE A 22 1.62 -17.06 14.55
CA ILE A 22 0.47 -17.76 13.95
C ILE A 22 0.75 -18.13 12.49
N HIS A 23 1.34 -17.21 11.71
CA HIS A 23 1.74 -17.46 10.34
C HIS A 23 2.76 -18.62 10.24
N THR A 24 3.78 -18.59 11.06
CA THR A 24 4.80 -19.66 11.11
C THR A 24 4.19 -21.01 11.51
N ASP A 25 3.31 -21.04 12.51
CA ASP A 25 2.65 -22.26 12.97
C ASP A 25 1.74 -22.88 11.89
N ARG A 26 1.10 -22.05 11.06
CA ARG A 26 0.26 -22.53 9.94
C ARG A 26 1.06 -23.16 8.81
N HIS A 27 2.27 -22.67 8.55
CA HIS A 27 3.09 -23.05 7.40
C HIS A 27 4.28 -23.93 7.81
N ARG A 28 4.05 -24.94 8.65
CA ARG A 28 5.10 -25.84 9.17
C ARG A 28 5.97 -26.41 8.05
N GLY A 29 7.25 -26.06 8.05
CA GLY A 29 8.29 -26.64 7.18
C GLY A 29 8.70 -25.80 5.98
N ASN A 30 7.80 -25.02 5.37
CA ASN A 30 8.13 -24.07 4.32
C ASN A 30 7.29 -22.79 4.48
N THR A 31 7.71 -21.94 5.42
CA THR A 31 6.99 -20.71 5.76
C THR A 31 7.30 -19.63 4.72
N PRO A 32 6.31 -19.18 3.95
CA PRO A 32 6.50 -18.07 3.02
C PRO A 32 6.80 -16.77 3.77
N PRO A 33 7.32 -15.73 3.10
CA PRO A 33 7.54 -14.43 3.73
C PRO A 33 6.26 -13.87 4.34
N PHE A 34 6.38 -13.29 5.54
CA PHE A 34 5.29 -12.61 6.23
C PHE A 34 5.21 -11.16 5.76
N PHE A 35 4.08 -10.74 5.20
CA PHE A 35 3.87 -9.39 4.70
C PHE A 35 3.16 -8.52 5.74
N ILE A 36 3.72 -7.35 6.02
CA ILE A 36 3.19 -6.34 6.93
C ILE A 36 2.85 -5.10 6.11
N GLY A 37 1.59 -4.69 6.07
CA GLY A 37 1.17 -3.39 5.54
C GLY A 37 1.13 -2.35 6.66
N LEU A 38 1.74 -1.19 6.43
CA LEU A 38 1.76 -0.10 7.39
C LEU A 38 1.27 1.19 6.74
N ASN A 39 0.11 1.64 7.18
CA ASN A 39 -0.49 2.89 6.74
C ASN A 39 -0.27 4.00 7.77
N GLY A 40 -0.16 5.21 7.31
CA GLY A 40 -0.16 6.38 8.17
C GLY A 40 0.13 7.65 7.39
N VAL A 41 -0.50 8.74 7.78
CA VAL A 41 -0.31 10.07 7.19
C VAL A 41 1.12 10.55 7.29
N GLN A 42 1.50 11.50 6.48
CA GLN A 42 2.81 12.15 6.57
C GLN A 42 3.02 12.76 7.96
N GLY A 43 4.23 12.59 8.49
CA GLY A 43 4.57 13.10 9.83
C GLY A 43 4.04 12.28 11.00
N ALA A 44 3.31 11.20 10.77
CA ALA A 44 2.73 10.34 11.80
C ALA A 44 3.73 9.52 12.62
N GLY A 45 4.99 9.49 12.22
CA GLY A 45 6.04 8.70 12.86
C GLY A 45 6.23 7.30 12.27
N LYS A 46 5.70 7.03 11.05
CA LYS A 46 5.90 5.74 10.36
C LYS A 46 7.36 5.29 10.31
N THR A 47 8.25 6.18 9.92
CA THR A 47 9.69 5.86 9.81
C THR A 47 10.29 5.38 11.12
N VAL A 48 9.88 5.97 12.25
CA VAL A 48 10.34 5.55 13.59
C VAL A 48 9.83 4.15 13.91
N LEU A 49 8.54 3.90 13.66
CA LEU A 49 7.93 2.58 13.86
C LEU A 49 8.55 1.51 12.95
N VAL A 50 8.78 1.82 11.67
CA VAL A 50 9.45 0.91 10.73
C VAL A 50 10.87 0.58 11.18
N SER A 51 11.62 1.58 11.65
CA SER A 51 12.97 1.34 12.20
C SER A 51 12.92 0.42 13.41
N ALA A 52 12.04 0.70 14.38
CA ALA A 52 11.89 -0.13 15.58
C ALA A 52 11.48 -1.57 15.25
N LEU A 53 10.58 -1.75 14.27
CA LEU A 53 10.20 -3.09 13.78
C LEU A 53 11.37 -3.81 13.11
N ASN A 54 12.12 -3.13 12.24
CA ASN A 54 13.31 -3.70 11.60
C ASN A 54 14.34 -4.15 12.66
N ASP A 55 14.64 -3.28 13.62
CA ASP A 55 15.62 -3.57 14.68
C ASP A 55 15.19 -4.76 15.53
N THR A 56 13.91 -4.81 15.92
CA THR A 56 13.34 -5.92 16.69
C THR A 56 13.41 -7.24 15.92
N LEU A 57 12.94 -7.26 14.68
CA LEU A 57 12.84 -8.51 13.90
C LEU A 57 14.20 -9.04 13.46
N ARG A 58 15.17 -8.17 13.23
CA ARG A 58 16.54 -8.55 12.85
C ARG A 58 17.43 -8.96 14.03
N SER A 59 17.08 -8.53 15.25
CA SER A 59 17.82 -8.85 16.47
C SER A 59 17.39 -10.18 17.07
N GLU A 60 18.24 -10.75 17.94
CA GLU A 60 17.85 -11.88 18.79
C GLU A 60 16.61 -11.54 19.64
N PRO A 61 15.69 -12.45 19.86
CA PRO A 61 15.74 -13.88 19.51
C PRO A 61 15.20 -14.20 18.10
N TYR A 62 14.78 -13.20 17.30
CA TYR A 62 14.10 -13.45 16.02
C TYR A 62 15.07 -13.65 14.86
N SER A 63 16.10 -12.82 14.75
CA SER A 63 17.18 -12.90 13.74
C SER A 63 16.68 -13.10 12.29
N LEU A 64 15.58 -12.41 11.94
CA LEU A 64 14.91 -12.56 10.66
C LEU A 64 15.50 -11.64 9.58
N SER A 65 15.53 -12.13 8.33
CA SER A 65 15.81 -11.30 7.17
C SER A 65 14.56 -10.47 6.81
N VAL A 66 14.70 -9.15 6.91
CA VAL A 66 13.59 -8.19 6.70
C VAL A 66 13.90 -7.28 5.52
N VAL A 67 12.93 -7.05 4.65
CA VAL A 67 12.96 -5.99 3.63
C VAL A 67 11.85 -5.00 3.89
N THR A 68 12.16 -3.72 3.70
CA THR A 68 11.17 -2.62 3.73
C THR A 68 11.03 -2.07 2.33
N LEU A 69 9.81 -1.89 1.88
CA LEU A 69 9.41 -1.24 0.64
C LEU A 69 8.41 -0.14 0.96
N SER A 70 8.69 1.07 0.52
CA SER A 70 7.72 2.17 0.57
C SER A 70 6.86 2.19 -0.68
N LEU A 71 5.59 2.55 -0.54
CA LEU A 71 4.74 2.88 -1.68
C LEU A 71 5.37 3.99 -2.54
N ASP A 72 6.07 4.92 -1.91
CA ASP A 72 6.79 6.00 -2.60
C ASP A 72 7.94 5.47 -3.49
N ASP A 73 8.48 4.28 -3.23
CA ASP A 73 9.54 3.67 -4.04
C ASP A 73 9.05 3.18 -5.40
N ILE A 74 7.74 3.02 -5.57
CA ILE A 74 7.12 2.62 -6.83
C ILE A 74 6.39 3.77 -7.53
N TYR A 75 6.66 5.04 -7.21
CA TYR A 75 6.17 6.15 -8.03
C TYR A 75 6.56 5.99 -9.50
N LEU A 76 5.75 6.53 -10.39
CA LEU A 76 6.06 6.69 -11.81
C LEU A 76 7.41 7.38 -11.99
N THR A 77 8.10 7.11 -13.10
CA THR A 77 9.26 7.91 -13.47
C THR A 77 8.86 9.37 -13.65
N HIS A 78 9.82 10.30 -13.59
CA HIS A 78 9.54 11.71 -13.85
C HIS A 78 8.86 11.91 -15.22
N ALA A 79 9.33 11.22 -16.25
CA ALA A 79 8.76 11.31 -17.60
C ALA A 79 7.29 10.84 -17.64
N ASP A 80 6.98 9.71 -16.99
CA ASP A 80 5.62 9.16 -16.94
C ASP A 80 4.69 10.05 -16.12
N GLN A 81 5.20 10.65 -15.02
CA GLN A 81 4.42 11.62 -14.22
C GLN A 81 4.10 12.87 -15.03
N VAL A 82 5.04 13.38 -15.82
CA VAL A 82 4.80 14.51 -16.73
C VAL A 82 3.76 14.16 -17.78
N ALA A 83 3.84 12.96 -18.37
CA ALA A 83 2.85 12.48 -19.33
C ALA A 83 1.45 12.34 -18.70
N LEU A 84 1.35 11.83 -17.48
CA LEU A 84 0.09 11.76 -16.74
C LEU A 84 -0.52 13.14 -16.50
N ALA A 85 0.28 14.10 -16.05
CA ALA A 85 -0.16 15.49 -15.84
C ALA A 85 -0.66 16.13 -17.14
N GLN A 86 0.05 15.91 -18.24
CA GLN A 86 -0.36 16.41 -19.58
C GLN A 86 -1.65 15.76 -20.08
N ALA A 87 -1.89 14.49 -19.78
CA ALA A 87 -3.13 13.79 -20.12
C ALA A 87 -4.33 14.29 -19.31
N HIS A 88 -4.09 14.87 -18.12
CA HIS A 88 -5.12 15.37 -17.21
C HIS A 88 -4.85 16.82 -16.77
N PRO A 89 -4.78 17.79 -17.71
CA PRO A 89 -4.28 19.14 -17.43
C PRO A 89 -5.17 19.94 -16.47
N THR A 90 -6.44 19.57 -16.33
CA THR A 90 -7.41 20.24 -15.44
C THR A 90 -7.56 19.57 -14.09
N ASN A 91 -7.05 18.35 -13.92
CA ASN A 91 -7.14 17.63 -12.65
C ASN A 91 -5.97 18.01 -11.72
N PRO A 92 -6.19 18.81 -10.65
CA PRO A 92 -5.13 19.27 -9.77
C PRO A 92 -4.51 18.13 -8.94
N LEU A 93 -5.19 16.99 -8.81
CA LEU A 93 -4.75 15.84 -8.02
C LEU A 93 -3.69 15.00 -8.76
N LEU A 94 -3.58 15.11 -10.08
CA LEU A 94 -2.68 14.32 -10.92
C LEU A 94 -1.48 15.13 -11.46
N GLN A 95 -1.33 16.39 -11.05
CA GLN A 95 -0.23 17.25 -11.53
C GLN A 95 1.13 16.87 -10.92
N HIS A 96 1.13 16.24 -9.77
CA HIS A 96 2.34 15.84 -9.04
C HIS A 96 2.18 14.43 -8.49
N ARG A 97 3.32 13.76 -8.20
CA ARG A 97 3.30 12.48 -7.50
C ARG A 97 2.59 12.59 -6.15
N GLY A 98 1.98 11.51 -5.71
CA GLY A 98 1.38 11.41 -4.38
C GLY A 98 0.04 10.70 -4.37
N GLN A 99 -0.81 10.91 -5.36
CA GLN A 99 -2.17 10.35 -5.40
C GLN A 99 -2.21 8.95 -6.05
N PRO A 100 -3.22 8.14 -5.78
CA PRO A 100 -3.54 7.01 -6.64
C PRO A 100 -3.58 7.44 -8.11
N SER A 101 -2.99 6.69 -8.99
CA SER A 101 -2.57 6.89 -10.39
C SER A 101 -1.10 7.22 -10.58
N THR A 102 -0.39 7.69 -9.55
CA THR A 102 1.00 8.15 -9.69
C THR A 102 2.03 7.08 -9.31
N HIS A 103 1.60 5.84 -9.12
CA HIS A 103 2.44 4.69 -8.80
C HIS A 103 2.44 3.66 -9.93
N ASP A 104 3.58 3.02 -10.13
CA ASP A 104 3.75 1.90 -11.06
C ASP A 104 3.31 0.60 -10.38
N LEU A 105 2.02 0.29 -10.50
CA LEU A 105 1.43 -0.88 -9.87
C LEU A 105 1.93 -2.19 -10.49
N VAL A 106 2.32 -2.18 -11.77
CA VAL A 106 2.90 -3.35 -12.43
C VAL A 106 4.25 -3.69 -11.80
N LEU A 107 5.11 -2.70 -11.61
CA LEU A 107 6.37 -2.88 -10.88
C LEU A 107 6.11 -3.36 -9.45
N GLY A 108 5.15 -2.76 -8.75
CA GLY A 108 4.78 -3.16 -7.39
C GLY A 108 4.38 -4.63 -7.33
N GLU A 109 3.46 -5.06 -8.20
CA GLU A 109 3.01 -6.45 -8.30
C GLU A 109 4.15 -7.43 -8.60
N GLU A 110 5.03 -7.07 -9.53
CA GLU A 110 6.21 -7.89 -9.87
C GLU A 110 7.15 -8.07 -8.68
N VAL A 111 7.44 -6.98 -7.94
CA VAL A 111 8.26 -7.02 -6.72
C VAL A 111 7.63 -7.90 -5.65
N PHE A 112 6.34 -7.70 -5.35
CA PHE A 112 5.64 -8.50 -4.34
C PHE A 112 5.58 -9.98 -4.70
N THR A 113 5.28 -10.28 -5.96
CA THR A 113 5.24 -11.66 -6.46
C THR A 113 6.60 -12.33 -6.37
N SER A 114 7.66 -11.61 -6.74
CA SER A 114 9.02 -12.12 -6.67
C SER A 114 9.46 -12.38 -5.23
N LEU A 115 9.15 -11.45 -4.31
CA LEU A 115 9.42 -11.62 -2.87
C LEU A 115 8.64 -12.80 -2.28
N ALA A 116 7.35 -12.93 -2.60
CA ALA A 116 6.50 -14.03 -2.12
C ALA A 116 7.03 -15.39 -2.56
N ALA A 117 7.60 -15.47 -3.75
CA ALA A 117 8.23 -16.67 -4.30
C ALA A 117 9.71 -16.84 -3.89
N GLU A 118 10.22 -16.03 -2.95
CA GLU A 118 11.61 -16.03 -2.49
C GLU A 118 12.66 -15.97 -3.61
N ARG A 119 12.29 -15.37 -4.76
CA ARG A 119 13.19 -15.20 -5.93
C ARG A 119 14.11 -14.00 -5.73
N PRO A 120 15.29 -13.97 -6.42
CA PRO A 120 16.11 -12.78 -6.48
C PRO A 120 15.27 -11.58 -6.94
N THR A 121 15.24 -10.52 -6.12
CA THR A 121 14.33 -9.38 -6.32
C THR A 121 15.09 -8.07 -6.15
N ALA A 122 15.11 -7.26 -7.19
CA ALA A 122 15.63 -5.89 -7.12
C ALA A 122 14.57 -4.98 -6.48
N ILE A 123 14.93 -4.33 -5.38
CA ILE A 123 14.04 -3.46 -4.61
C ILE A 123 14.08 -2.05 -5.18
N PRO A 124 12.95 -1.53 -5.72
CA PRO A 124 12.90 -0.20 -6.29
C PRO A 124 13.23 0.87 -5.26
N GLN A 125 13.77 1.97 -5.75
CA GLN A 125 14.10 3.15 -4.97
C GLN A 125 13.70 4.41 -5.72
N TYR A 126 13.26 5.42 -5.00
CA TYR A 126 12.83 6.70 -5.54
C TYR A 126 13.58 7.87 -4.93
N ASP A 127 14.21 8.68 -5.78
CA ASP A 127 14.87 9.92 -5.37
C ASP A 127 13.88 11.09 -5.42
N LYS A 128 13.37 11.49 -4.26
CA LYS A 128 12.42 12.61 -4.13
C LYS A 128 13.05 13.97 -4.46
N SER A 129 14.38 14.08 -4.47
CA SER A 129 15.12 15.34 -4.71
C SER A 129 15.37 15.60 -6.19
N ALA A 130 15.34 14.57 -7.04
CA ALA A 130 15.55 14.69 -8.46
C ALA A 130 14.58 15.69 -9.10
N PHE A 131 14.97 16.27 -10.24
CA PHE A 131 14.17 17.26 -10.98
C PHE A 131 13.64 18.40 -10.10
N ALA A 132 14.52 18.99 -9.29
CA ALA A 132 14.18 20.11 -8.37
C ALA A 132 13.02 19.77 -7.40
N GLY A 133 12.98 18.52 -6.91
CA GLY A 133 12.00 18.05 -5.95
C GLY A 133 10.75 17.39 -6.59
N GLN A 134 10.65 17.36 -7.92
CA GLN A 134 9.60 16.61 -8.59
C GLN A 134 9.79 15.09 -8.44
N GLY A 135 11.05 14.66 -8.30
CA GLY A 135 11.44 13.29 -8.05
C GLY A 135 11.57 12.45 -9.32
N ASP A 136 12.34 11.35 -9.19
CA ASP A 136 12.46 10.32 -10.22
C ASP A 136 12.82 8.98 -9.60
N ARG A 137 12.57 7.92 -10.35
CA ARG A 137 12.99 6.57 -9.97
C ARG A 137 14.51 6.43 -10.12
N VAL A 138 15.16 5.91 -9.09
CA VAL A 138 16.59 5.59 -9.16
C VAL A 138 16.82 4.54 -10.26
N PRO A 139 17.90 4.65 -11.08
CA PRO A 139 18.20 3.65 -12.10
C PRO A 139 18.26 2.23 -11.52
N THR A 140 17.69 1.26 -12.22
CA THR A 140 17.56 -0.14 -11.75
C THR A 140 18.89 -0.81 -11.43
N ALA A 141 19.98 -0.40 -12.09
CA ALA A 141 21.32 -0.88 -11.80
C ALA A 141 21.81 -0.55 -10.37
N ASN A 142 21.18 0.42 -9.71
CA ASN A 142 21.52 0.85 -8.36
C ASN A 142 20.55 0.27 -7.31
N TRP A 143 19.57 -0.53 -7.71
CA TRP A 143 18.65 -1.15 -6.77
C TRP A 143 19.32 -2.28 -6.02
N LYS A 144 19.01 -2.38 -4.72
CA LYS A 144 19.48 -3.49 -3.90
C LYS A 144 18.75 -4.76 -4.30
N ILE A 145 19.49 -5.83 -4.60
CA ILE A 145 18.90 -7.15 -4.83
C ILE A 145 18.84 -7.90 -3.49
N VAL A 146 17.72 -8.54 -3.22
CA VAL A 146 17.51 -9.46 -2.10
C VAL A 146 17.18 -10.85 -2.63
N ASN A 147 17.29 -11.87 -1.80
CA ASN A 147 17.04 -13.28 -2.16
C ASN A 147 18.00 -13.87 -3.23
N GLU A 148 19.15 -13.23 -3.52
CA GLU A 148 20.17 -13.88 -4.33
C GLU A 148 20.76 -15.08 -3.58
N ASP A 149 21.12 -14.85 -2.31
CA ASP A 149 21.72 -15.83 -1.41
C ASP A 149 20.86 -16.05 -0.16
N GLU A 150 21.31 -16.93 0.74
CA GLU A 150 20.74 -17.10 2.07
C GLU A 150 21.29 -16.03 3.05
N PRO A 151 20.53 -15.57 4.03
CA PRO A 151 19.15 -15.98 4.32
C PRO A 151 18.13 -15.29 3.40
N LYS A 152 17.13 -16.03 2.93
CA LYS A 152 16.01 -15.47 2.18
C LYS A 152 15.19 -14.49 3.06
N VAL A 153 14.54 -13.53 2.43
CA VAL A 153 13.64 -12.60 3.10
C VAL A 153 12.50 -13.37 3.77
N LYS A 154 12.29 -13.12 5.05
CA LYS A 154 11.21 -13.75 5.85
C LYS A 154 10.14 -12.76 6.27
N VAL A 155 10.44 -11.47 6.27
CA VAL A 155 9.44 -10.43 6.54
C VAL A 155 9.55 -9.30 5.51
N VAL A 156 8.43 -8.90 4.96
CA VAL A 156 8.29 -7.76 4.05
C VAL A 156 7.46 -6.70 4.75
N ILE A 157 8.02 -5.51 4.98
CA ILE A 157 7.28 -4.35 5.51
C ILE A 157 6.96 -3.45 4.33
N PHE A 158 5.67 -3.31 3.99
CA PHE A 158 5.18 -2.38 2.98
C PHE A 158 4.52 -1.18 3.64
N GLU A 159 5.12 -0.02 3.53
CA GLU A 159 4.61 1.18 4.16
C GLU A 159 4.16 2.22 3.14
N GLY A 160 3.14 2.99 3.49
CA GLY A 160 2.69 4.10 2.66
C GLY A 160 1.46 4.78 3.22
N TRP A 161 1.18 5.98 2.71
CA TRP A 161 0.09 6.80 3.21
C TRP A 161 -1.30 6.28 2.81
N CYS A 162 -1.42 5.57 1.70
CA CYS A 162 -2.69 5.00 1.23
C CYS A 162 -2.69 3.46 1.17
N VAL A 163 -1.71 2.81 1.80
CA VAL A 163 -1.68 1.34 1.90
C VAL A 163 -2.96 0.85 2.59
N GLY A 164 -3.74 0.00 1.92
CA GLY A 164 -5.00 -0.54 2.42
C GLY A 164 -6.23 0.36 2.22
N PHE A 165 -6.11 1.55 1.63
CA PHE A 165 -7.28 2.34 1.23
C PHE A 165 -8.09 1.59 0.18
N ARG A 166 -9.42 1.77 0.22
CA ARG A 166 -10.38 1.17 -0.72
C ARG A 166 -11.10 2.25 -1.51
N ALA A 167 -11.39 1.94 -2.77
CA ALA A 167 -12.27 2.78 -3.57
C ALA A 167 -13.72 2.65 -3.10
N TRP A 168 -14.42 3.79 -3.08
CA TRP A 168 -15.87 3.81 -2.90
C TRP A 168 -16.59 3.42 -4.19
N ASP A 169 -17.81 2.90 -4.06
CA ASP A 169 -18.74 2.86 -5.19
C ASP A 169 -19.14 4.30 -5.60
N ASP A 170 -19.58 4.46 -6.84
CA ASP A 170 -19.80 5.77 -7.43
C ASP A 170 -20.90 6.58 -6.71
N ASN A 171 -21.91 5.92 -6.15
CA ASN A 171 -22.99 6.58 -5.41
C ASN A 171 -22.49 7.12 -4.08
N THR A 172 -21.77 6.29 -3.32
CA THR A 172 -21.16 6.68 -2.04
C THR A 172 -20.12 7.78 -2.26
N LEU A 173 -19.27 7.67 -3.28
CA LEU A 173 -18.28 8.69 -3.64
C LEU A 173 -18.96 10.04 -3.90
N ARG A 174 -20.01 10.04 -4.72
CA ARG A 174 -20.78 11.26 -5.07
C ARG A 174 -21.43 11.87 -3.82
N ALA A 175 -22.09 11.07 -3.00
CA ALA A 175 -22.74 11.56 -1.78
C ALA A 175 -21.74 12.21 -0.82
N LYS A 176 -20.53 11.62 -0.66
CA LYS A 176 -19.47 12.19 0.19
C LYS A 176 -18.95 13.51 -0.38
N TRP A 177 -18.72 13.59 -1.68
CA TRP A 177 -18.28 14.82 -2.34
C TRP A 177 -19.32 15.92 -2.23
N GLU A 178 -20.61 15.65 -2.53
CA GLU A 178 -21.70 16.61 -2.41
C GLU A 178 -21.85 17.14 -0.97
N ALA A 179 -21.68 16.26 0.03
CA ALA A 179 -21.70 16.66 1.44
C ALA A 179 -20.56 17.65 1.76
N ALA A 180 -19.35 17.38 1.27
CA ALA A 180 -18.20 18.27 1.45
C ALA A 180 -18.40 19.63 0.74
N VAL A 181 -18.94 19.63 -0.47
CA VAL A 181 -19.29 20.86 -1.21
C VAL A 181 -20.33 21.69 -0.43
N LYS A 182 -21.38 21.05 0.06
CA LYS A 182 -22.42 21.71 0.85
C LYS A 182 -21.86 22.31 2.16
N GLN A 183 -20.99 21.59 2.85
CA GLN A 183 -20.32 22.11 4.06
C GLN A 183 -19.45 23.33 3.74
N LYS A 184 -18.71 23.28 2.61
CA LYS A 184 -17.92 24.43 2.14
C LYS A 184 -18.79 25.65 1.87
N GLU A 185 -19.93 25.47 1.23
CA GLU A 185 -20.90 26.56 0.94
C GLU A 185 -21.48 27.16 2.22
N SER A 186 -21.65 26.38 3.28
CA SER A 186 -22.12 26.88 4.58
C SER A 186 -21.06 27.68 5.36
N GLY A 187 -19.81 27.70 4.90
CA GLY A 187 -18.70 28.44 5.53
C GLY A 187 -18.04 27.74 6.72
N ASP A 188 -18.49 26.55 7.09
CA ASP A 188 -17.94 25.75 8.20
C ASP A 188 -17.28 24.47 7.69
N TYR A 189 -16.27 24.64 6.80
CA TYR A 189 -15.57 23.54 6.17
C TYR A 189 -14.06 23.74 6.20
N ASN A 190 -13.37 22.83 6.91
CA ASN A 190 -11.92 22.82 7.01
C ASN A 190 -11.25 21.73 6.13
N GLY A 191 -12.04 20.94 5.42
CA GLY A 191 -11.56 19.87 4.54
C GLY A 191 -11.05 20.38 3.18
N ARG A 192 -10.68 19.47 2.32
CA ARG A 192 -10.17 19.73 0.96
C ARG A 192 -11.03 19.15 -0.15
N LEU A 193 -11.82 18.11 0.15
CA LEU A 193 -12.65 17.40 -0.82
C LEU A 193 -13.64 18.32 -1.55
N GLY A 194 -14.30 19.23 -0.85
CA GLY A 194 -15.24 20.20 -1.42
C GLY A 194 -14.59 21.30 -2.28
N HIS A 195 -13.26 21.31 -2.43
CA HIS A 195 -12.53 22.28 -3.26
C HIS A 195 -12.12 21.76 -4.64
N VAL A 196 -12.32 20.47 -4.91
CA VAL A 196 -12.00 19.82 -6.19
C VAL A 196 -13.26 19.42 -6.92
N GLN A 197 -13.18 19.22 -8.24
CA GLN A 197 -14.32 18.75 -9.03
C GLN A 197 -14.61 17.27 -8.75
N PHE A 198 -15.86 16.86 -8.93
CA PHE A 198 -16.22 15.45 -8.76
C PHE A 198 -15.42 14.51 -9.67
N GLU A 199 -15.22 14.89 -10.92
CA GLU A 199 -14.47 14.09 -11.90
C GLU A 199 -13.00 13.93 -11.52
N ASP A 200 -12.39 14.93 -10.85
CA ASP A 200 -11.03 14.86 -10.36
C ASP A 200 -10.90 13.78 -9.27
N VAL A 201 -11.85 13.78 -8.33
CA VAL A 201 -11.91 12.81 -7.24
C VAL A 201 -12.25 11.42 -7.76
N LYS A 202 -13.17 11.35 -8.74
CA LYS A 202 -13.55 10.07 -9.36
C LYS A 202 -12.36 9.42 -10.06
N ALA A 203 -11.54 10.16 -10.77
CA ALA A 203 -10.34 9.65 -11.41
C ALA A 203 -9.38 8.98 -10.40
N VAL A 204 -9.17 9.62 -9.24
CA VAL A 204 -8.34 9.07 -8.15
C VAL A 204 -8.98 7.84 -7.53
N ASN A 205 -10.30 7.86 -7.31
CA ASN A 205 -11.04 6.71 -6.77
C ASN A 205 -11.01 5.50 -7.70
N ASP A 206 -11.17 5.72 -9.00
CA ASP A 206 -11.12 4.63 -9.99
C ASP A 206 -9.71 4.03 -10.08
N ALA A 207 -8.67 4.87 -10.01
CA ALA A 207 -7.30 4.41 -9.93
C ALA A 207 -7.04 3.59 -8.66
N LEU A 208 -7.61 4.00 -7.52
CA LEU A 208 -7.43 3.31 -6.25
C LEU A 208 -7.96 1.87 -6.29
N ARG A 209 -8.97 1.55 -7.12
CA ARG A 209 -9.44 0.16 -7.32
C ARG A 209 -8.33 -0.78 -7.79
N GLN A 210 -7.35 -0.25 -8.52
CA GLN A 210 -6.22 -1.05 -9.01
C GLN A 210 -5.18 -1.36 -7.92
N TYR A 211 -5.18 -0.61 -6.80
CA TYR A 211 -4.24 -0.83 -5.69
C TYR A 211 -4.57 -2.07 -4.87
N ASP A 212 -5.72 -2.65 -5.09
CA ASP A 212 -6.13 -3.91 -4.49
C ASP A 212 -5.13 -5.05 -4.80
N VAL A 213 -4.44 -5.02 -5.94
CA VAL A 213 -3.41 -6.01 -6.29
C VAL A 213 -2.22 -6.01 -5.31
N LEU A 214 -1.96 -4.88 -4.64
CA LEU A 214 -0.87 -4.76 -3.67
C LEU A 214 -1.26 -5.19 -2.25
N THR A 215 -2.57 -5.26 -1.94
CA THR A 215 -3.04 -5.37 -0.56
C THR A 215 -4.12 -6.42 -0.33
N ASN A 216 -4.70 -7.00 -1.39
CA ASN A 216 -5.83 -7.93 -1.27
C ASN A 216 -5.48 -9.36 -1.66
N ASP A 217 -6.08 -10.30 -0.91
CA ASP A 217 -6.43 -11.60 -1.48
C ASP A 217 -7.69 -11.40 -2.34
N ALA A 218 -7.64 -11.83 -3.60
CA ALA A 218 -8.81 -11.84 -4.46
C ALA A 218 -9.88 -12.75 -3.84
N GLU A 219 -11.14 -12.31 -3.79
CA GLU A 219 -12.28 -13.12 -3.32
C GLU A 219 -12.37 -14.49 -4.00
N ASN A 220 -11.88 -14.55 -5.22
CA ASN A 220 -11.72 -15.78 -5.96
C ASN A 220 -10.36 -15.75 -6.68
N PRO A 221 -9.45 -16.63 -6.29
CA PRO A 221 -8.13 -16.73 -6.93
C PRO A 221 -8.19 -16.92 -8.45
N ARG A 222 -9.29 -17.46 -8.98
CA ARG A 222 -9.49 -17.61 -10.43
C ARG A 222 -9.62 -16.28 -11.18
N PHE A 223 -10.10 -15.22 -10.55
CA PHE A 223 -10.17 -13.90 -11.18
C PHE A 223 -8.78 -13.32 -11.46
N VAL A 224 -7.78 -13.61 -10.62
CA VAL A 224 -6.39 -13.20 -10.83
C VAL A 224 -5.85 -13.84 -12.12
N TYR A 225 -6.18 -15.11 -12.39
CA TYR A 225 -5.80 -15.77 -13.65
C TYR A 225 -6.44 -15.10 -14.86
N GLU A 226 -7.72 -14.76 -14.79
CA GLU A 226 -8.45 -14.11 -15.89
C GLU A 226 -7.92 -12.71 -16.16
N TRP A 227 -7.70 -11.91 -15.12
CA TRP A 227 -7.18 -10.55 -15.22
C TRP A 227 -5.75 -10.54 -15.75
N ARG A 228 -4.90 -11.42 -15.26
CA ARG A 228 -3.51 -11.50 -15.74
C ARG A 228 -3.43 -11.98 -17.18
N GLN A 229 -4.23 -12.95 -17.57
CA GLN A 229 -4.34 -13.39 -18.97
C GLN A 229 -4.82 -12.27 -19.89
N GLU A 230 -5.74 -11.43 -19.43
CA GLU A 230 -6.22 -10.28 -20.19
C GLU A 230 -5.13 -9.20 -20.33
N GLN A 231 -4.38 -8.90 -19.27
CA GLN A 231 -3.22 -8.01 -19.32
C GLN A 231 -2.16 -8.51 -20.32
N GLU A 232 -1.81 -9.78 -20.26
CA GLU A 232 -0.84 -10.38 -21.17
C GLU A 232 -1.32 -10.42 -22.63
N ARG A 233 -2.61 -10.64 -22.87
CA ARG A 233 -3.22 -10.51 -24.20
C ARG A 233 -3.09 -9.08 -24.73
N THR A 234 -3.36 -8.09 -23.88
CA THR A 234 -3.24 -6.67 -24.22
C THR A 234 -1.77 -6.29 -24.48
N LEU A 235 -0.84 -6.78 -23.65
CA LEU A 235 0.60 -6.54 -23.80
C LEU A 235 1.13 -7.17 -25.10
N ARG A 236 0.74 -8.42 -25.40
CA ARG A 236 1.11 -9.10 -26.66
C ARG A 236 0.57 -8.36 -27.88
N ALA A 237 -0.68 -7.87 -27.81
CA ALA A 237 -1.26 -7.08 -28.89
C ALA A 237 -0.55 -5.73 -29.10
N ALA A 238 -0.08 -5.10 -28.04
CA ALA A 238 0.58 -3.79 -28.09
C ALA A 238 2.09 -3.86 -28.41
N LYS A 239 2.80 -4.88 -27.88
CA LYS A 239 4.27 -4.97 -27.95
C LYS A 239 4.79 -6.20 -28.71
N GLY A 240 3.93 -7.11 -29.16
CA GLY A 240 4.29 -8.34 -29.88
C GLY A 240 4.98 -9.41 -29.01
N ALA A 241 5.11 -9.20 -27.70
CA ALA A 241 5.73 -10.13 -26.75
C ALA A 241 5.00 -10.10 -25.41
N GLY A 242 4.93 -11.25 -24.71
CA GLY A 242 4.30 -11.43 -23.42
C GLY A 242 4.26 -12.92 -23.04
N MET A 243 3.90 -13.22 -21.80
CA MET A 243 3.81 -14.59 -21.28
C MET A 243 2.71 -15.39 -21.99
N THR A 244 2.92 -16.71 -22.18
CA THR A 244 1.88 -17.65 -22.63
C THR A 244 0.85 -17.85 -21.52
N GLU A 245 -0.31 -18.44 -21.86
CA GLU A 245 -1.34 -18.75 -20.84
C GLU A 245 -0.83 -19.70 -19.75
N GLU A 246 0.02 -20.63 -20.10
CA GLU A 246 0.63 -21.59 -19.18
C GLU A 246 1.65 -20.89 -18.25
N GLN A 247 2.43 -19.98 -18.77
CA GLN A 247 3.33 -19.13 -17.97
C GLN A 247 2.57 -18.20 -17.04
N VAL A 248 1.44 -17.63 -17.48
CA VAL A 248 0.55 -16.82 -16.64
C VAL A 248 -0.02 -17.65 -15.49
N ASN A 249 -0.50 -18.86 -15.76
CA ASN A 249 -1.05 -19.74 -14.71
C ASN A 249 0.05 -20.11 -13.69
N HIS A 250 1.22 -20.50 -14.14
CA HIS A 250 2.35 -20.81 -13.26
C HIS A 250 2.81 -19.58 -12.43
N PHE A 251 2.76 -18.41 -13.03
CA PHE A 251 3.04 -17.15 -12.37
C PHE A 251 2.03 -16.84 -11.25
N VAL A 252 0.73 -17.02 -11.53
CA VAL A 252 -0.35 -16.78 -10.56
C VAL A 252 -0.34 -17.82 -9.44
N ASP A 253 -0.01 -19.09 -9.72
CA ASP A 253 0.15 -20.13 -8.70
C ASP A 253 1.18 -19.73 -7.62
N GLY A 254 2.25 -19.02 -8.01
CA GLY A 254 3.24 -18.46 -7.08
C GLY A 254 2.75 -17.27 -6.24
N CYS A 255 1.66 -16.61 -6.64
CA CYS A 255 1.12 -15.40 -5.98
C CYS A 255 0.07 -15.70 -4.90
N MET A 256 -0.37 -16.96 -4.76
CA MET A 256 -1.52 -17.38 -3.94
C MET A 256 -1.21 -17.51 -2.43
N TYR A 257 -0.18 -16.86 -1.95
CA TYR A 257 0.17 -16.89 -0.52
C TYR A 257 -0.56 -15.80 0.28
N SER A 258 -1.13 -16.19 1.43
CA SER A 258 -1.88 -15.28 2.31
C SER A 258 -1.00 -14.13 2.81
N ARG A 259 -1.44 -12.90 2.57
CA ARG A 259 -0.80 -11.69 3.09
C ARG A 259 -1.50 -11.27 4.38
N GLU A 260 -0.74 -11.09 5.46
CA GLU A 260 -1.25 -10.49 6.69
C GLU A 260 -0.83 -9.01 6.73
N VAL A 261 -1.80 -8.12 6.99
CA VAL A 261 -1.55 -6.68 7.00
C VAL A 261 -1.85 -6.11 8.39
N CYS A 262 -0.86 -5.44 8.96
CA CYS A 262 -1.03 -4.62 10.16
C CYS A 262 -1.11 -3.15 9.77
N GLN A 263 -2.07 -2.43 10.32
CA GLN A 263 -2.31 -1.06 9.94
C GLN A 263 -2.33 -0.13 11.16
N ALA A 264 -1.44 0.88 11.14
CA ALA A 264 -1.54 2.04 12.01
C ALA A 264 -2.18 3.18 11.23
N VAL A 265 -3.40 3.57 11.59
CA VAL A 265 -4.13 4.67 10.95
C VAL A 265 -3.96 5.94 11.75
N LEU A 266 -3.40 6.96 11.13
CA LEU A 266 -3.23 8.28 11.70
C LEU A 266 -4.01 9.28 10.83
N THR A 267 -4.97 9.97 11.41
CA THR A 267 -5.84 10.89 10.68
C THR A 267 -5.23 12.29 10.56
N SER A 268 -5.15 12.79 9.31
CA SER A 268 -4.95 14.20 8.98
C SER A 268 -5.88 14.57 7.83
N THR A 269 -6.39 15.81 7.84
CA THR A 269 -7.37 16.32 6.86
C THR A 269 -6.75 17.14 5.74
N ASP A 270 -5.42 17.11 5.56
CA ASP A 270 -4.70 18.04 4.70
C ASP A 270 -4.84 17.78 3.19
N TYR A 271 -5.36 16.59 2.80
CA TYR A 271 -5.56 16.21 1.40
C TYR A 271 -6.98 15.65 1.17
N PRO A 272 -7.60 15.92 -0.02
CA PRO A 272 -8.92 15.38 -0.36
C PRO A 272 -9.02 13.86 -0.22
N SER A 273 -7.97 13.14 -0.59
CA SER A 273 -7.92 11.67 -0.52
C SER A 273 -7.88 11.15 0.91
N TYR A 274 -7.26 11.85 1.85
CA TYR A 274 -7.32 11.47 3.27
C TYR A 274 -8.73 11.65 3.83
N GLU A 275 -9.37 12.79 3.54
CA GLU A 275 -10.74 13.05 3.95
C GLU A 275 -11.69 11.99 3.44
N LEU A 276 -11.50 11.56 2.18
CA LEU A 276 -12.38 10.63 1.50
C LEU A 276 -12.13 9.17 1.91
N PHE A 277 -10.88 8.71 1.95
CA PHE A 277 -10.56 7.28 2.02
C PHE A 277 -10.17 6.78 3.41
N THR A 278 -9.84 7.66 4.37
CA THR A 278 -9.51 7.23 5.74
C THR A 278 -10.64 6.42 6.39
N GLU A 279 -11.88 6.70 6.03
CA GLU A 279 -13.05 6.01 6.56
C GLU A 279 -13.11 4.54 6.11
N THR A 280 -12.58 4.22 4.92
CA THR A 280 -12.50 2.84 4.44
C THR A 280 -11.65 1.96 5.34
N LEU A 281 -10.66 2.55 6.02
CA LEU A 281 -9.83 1.86 7.00
C LEU A 281 -10.49 1.66 8.35
N ARG A 282 -11.48 2.52 8.69
CA ARG A 282 -12.20 2.42 9.96
C ARG A 282 -13.10 1.20 10.02
N GLU A 283 -13.59 0.77 8.86
CA GLU A 283 -14.44 -0.41 8.74
C GLU A 283 -13.65 -1.72 8.62
N GLY A 284 -12.33 -1.64 8.53
CA GLY A 284 -11.42 -2.74 8.26
C GLY A 284 -11.01 -2.77 6.77
N ALA A 285 -9.71 -2.67 6.49
CA ALA A 285 -9.16 -2.67 5.13
C ALA A 285 -9.46 -3.96 4.36
N PHE A 286 -9.83 -5.01 5.07
CA PHE A 286 -10.01 -6.38 4.59
C PHE A 286 -11.36 -6.97 4.98
N LYS A 287 -12.45 -6.17 4.96
CA LYS A 287 -13.78 -6.78 5.02
C LYS A 287 -13.96 -7.62 3.77
N PRO A 288 -13.95 -8.95 3.86
CA PRO A 288 -14.39 -9.77 2.73
C PRO A 288 -15.87 -9.50 2.52
N SER A 289 -16.32 -9.54 1.29
CA SER A 289 -17.74 -9.64 0.89
C SER A 289 -18.38 -10.94 1.38
N SER A 290 -17.60 -11.84 1.99
CA SER A 290 -18.00 -13.10 2.59
C SER A 290 -17.58 -13.17 4.08
N PRO A 291 -18.41 -13.72 4.97
CA PRO A 291 -18.12 -13.80 6.40
C PRO A 291 -17.13 -14.92 6.75
N SER A 292 -16.00 -15.02 6.06
CA SER A 292 -14.95 -15.95 6.47
C SER A 292 -14.23 -15.39 7.71
N SER A 293 -14.15 -16.21 8.75
CA SER A 293 -13.53 -15.88 10.03
C SER A 293 -12.01 -15.61 9.97
N ASP A 294 -11.40 -15.72 8.79
CA ASP A 294 -9.94 -15.66 8.60
C ASP A 294 -9.35 -14.25 8.68
N TRP A 295 -10.19 -13.21 8.66
CA TRP A 295 -9.76 -11.81 8.65
C TRP A 295 -9.88 -11.11 10.01
N GLN A 296 -10.54 -11.72 10.97
CA GLN A 296 -10.63 -11.18 12.33
C GLN A 296 -9.26 -11.10 12.97
N ASP A 297 -9.03 -10.01 13.71
CA ASP A 297 -7.79 -9.73 14.45
C ASP A 297 -6.52 -9.55 13.60
N ARG A 298 -6.62 -9.32 12.28
CA ARG A 298 -5.46 -9.11 11.43
C ARG A 298 -5.06 -7.64 11.26
N GLN A 299 -5.87 -6.72 11.75
CA GLN A 299 -5.61 -5.29 11.68
C GLN A 299 -5.51 -4.67 13.07
N LEU A 300 -4.49 -3.84 13.28
CA LEU A 300 -4.35 -2.98 14.44
C LEU A 300 -4.47 -1.52 14.01
N ARG A 301 -5.43 -0.80 14.58
CA ARG A 301 -5.62 0.63 14.36
C ARG A 301 -5.19 1.39 15.60
N LEU A 302 -4.29 2.35 15.43
CA LEU A 302 -3.91 3.31 16.46
C LEU A 302 -4.56 4.66 16.16
N VAL A 303 -5.31 5.19 17.12
CA VAL A 303 -5.82 6.57 17.08
C VAL A 303 -4.82 7.43 17.83
N VAL A 304 -4.31 8.48 17.17
CA VAL A 304 -3.34 9.39 17.78
C VAL A 304 -3.87 10.81 17.86
N ASP A 305 -3.44 11.56 18.88
CA ASP A 305 -3.77 12.97 19.04
C ASP A 305 -2.88 13.90 18.18
N ARG A 306 -3.11 15.22 18.30
CA ARG A 306 -2.33 16.28 17.63
C ARG A 306 -0.83 16.21 17.96
N ASN A 307 -0.44 15.66 19.10
CA ASN A 307 0.94 15.48 19.52
C ASN A 307 1.52 14.13 19.08
N ARG A 308 0.80 13.39 18.23
CA ARG A 308 1.14 12.05 17.73
C ARG A 308 1.18 10.96 18.82
N ARG A 309 0.50 11.18 19.96
CA ARG A 309 0.40 10.22 21.06
C ARG A 309 -0.77 9.28 20.85
N VAL A 310 -0.53 8.00 21.09
CA VAL A 310 -1.57 6.98 21.02
C VAL A 310 -2.62 7.25 22.09
N GLN A 311 -3.87 7.43 21.66
CA GLN A 311 -5.04 7.63 22.51
C GLN A 311 -5.89 6.37 22.60
N GLU A 312 -5.93 5.59 21.53
CA GLU A 312 -6.74 4.39 21.45
C GLU A 312 -6.07 3.33 20.57
N VAL A 313 -6.25 2.07 20.94
CA VAL A 313 -5.75 0.89 20.21
C VAL A 313 -6.93 -0.02 19.92
N ILE A 314 -7.21 -0.25 18.64
CA ILE A 314 -8.37 -1.02 18.18
C ILE A 314 -7.85 -2.22 17.37
N LYS A 315 -8.21 -3.43 17.80
CA LYS A 315 -8.04 -4.65 16.98
C LYS A 315 -9.27 -4.84 16.10
N ILE A 316 -9.06 -5.07 14.80
CA ILE A 316 -10.13 -5.24 13.80
C ILE A 316 -9.95 -6.58 13.10
#